data_f574a9b97cecd075dba29cfe5162cf17
#
_entry.id   f574a9b97cecd075dba29cfe5162cf17
#
_cell.length_a   1.000
_cell.length_b   1.000
_cell.length_c   1.000
_cell.angle_alpha   90.00
_cell.angle_beta   90.00
_cell.angle_gamma   90.00
#
_symmetry.space_group_name_H-M   'P 1'
#
loop_
_entity.id
_entity.type
_entity.pdbx_description
1 polymer ?
#
loop_
_entity_poly.entity_id
_entity_poly.type
_entity_poly.pdbx_seq_one_letter_code
_entity_poly.pdbx_strand_id
1 'polypeptide(L)'
;MSPRSDPAITRRRFVQFLAGSALLTHPGAPALAQSTPMPSRLADPMVWAPRDLDKLISDPKDALDVFDFEPVARKNVPPAHFGYMVTGIDDEVTLRANREGFLKFQLRPRRLVDVSTVDMTTEILGATYDSPIVIAPTSSNRAFHPDGEIAVAKAAKAGNHLQILSTVATTSIEEAIAARGAPVWFQLYPTPKWEVGEALAKRAERAGSPVIALTVDGPAPPNWETLVRLRRTDTRQCDSCHGRTFREFVARKPNFDGIDLGGVTGLNAPNLTWDFVKRLRDTVKTKIVLKGILVREDAKLAADYGIDGILVSNHSGRVVDSGRATIEVLPEIIEAVGGRMPVLVDSGFRRGTDIIKALAMGAQAVCIGRPYLWGLGAFGQPGVERVLEILRKETSAAMQQVGAPSIRHLTPALVQRA
;
A
#
# COMPACT_ATOMS: atom_id res chain seq x y z
N MET A 1 -2.56 58.15 -18.37
CA MET A 1 -2.78 57.54 -17.06
C MET A 1 -4.07 56.79 -17.09
N SER A 2 -4.03 55.48 -17.25
CA SER A 2 -5.21 54.62 -17.24
C SER A 2 -5.50 54.16 -15.79
N PRO A 3 -6.73 54.23 -15.27
CA PRO A 3 -7.02 53.83 -13.91
C PRO A 3 -6.98 52.29 -13.79
N ARG A 4 -6.12 51.82 -12.91
CA ARG A 4 -6.08 50.41 -12.51
C ARG A 4 -7.40 50.07 -11.77
N SER A 5 -8.24 49.21 -12.33
CA SER A 5 -9.43 48.67 -11.66
C SER A 5 -9.01 47.75 -10.50
N ASP A 6 -9.45 48.07 -9.31
CA ASP A 6 -9.23 47.28 -8.10
C ASP A 6 -10.02 45.96 -8.20
N PRO A 7 -9.37 44.77 -8.16
CA PRO A 7 -10.04 43.47 -8.30
C PRO A 7 -11.04 43.17 -7.15
N ALA A 8 -10.88 43.81 -5.98
CA ALA A 8 -11.82 43.67 -4.88
C ALA A 8 -13.18 44.31 -5.15
N ILE A 9 -13.19 45.45 -5.88
CA ILE A 9 -14.42 46.15 -6.27
C ILE A 9 -15.20 45.31 -7.30
N THR A 10 -14.50 44.65 -8.21
CA THR A 10 -15.12 43.80 -9.25
C THR A 10 -15.82 42.57 -8.66
N ARG A 11 -15.22 41.92 -7.67
CA ARG A 11 -15.82 40.79 -6.95
C ARG A 11 -17.09 41.20 -6.18
N ARG A 12 -17.06 42.33 -5.49
CA ARG A 12 -18.20 42.82 -4.69
C ARG A 12 -19.37 43.21 -5.61
N ARG A 13 -19.13 43.82 -6.77
CA ARG A 13 -20.17 44.14 -7.77
C ARG A 13 -20.73 42.88 -8.43
N PHE A 14 -19.92 41.87 -8.68
CA PHE A 14 -20.36 40.59 -9.20
C PHE A 14 -21.28 39.85 -8.23
N VAL A 15 -20.95 39.81 -6.94
CA VAL A 15 -21.78 39.23 -5.89
C VAL A 15 -23.09 40.02 -5.72
N GLN A 16 -23.07 41.35 -5.78
CA GLN A 16 -24.27 42.20 -5.74
C GLN A 16 -25.17 42.01 -6.99
N PHE A 17 -24.57 41.83 -8.19
CA PHE A 17 -25.28 41.50 -9.39
C PHE A 17 -25.99 40.14 -9.30
N LEU A 18 -25.34 39.13 -8.76
CA LEU A 18 -25.95 37.81 -8.51
C LEU A 18 -27.10 37.88 -7.47
N ALA A 19 -26.90 38.66 -6.41
CA ALA A 19 -27.94 38.83 -5.36
C ALA A 19 -29.17 39.62 -5.80
N GLY A 20 -29.03 40.45 -6.85
CA GLY A 20 -30.12 41.24 -7.45
C GLY A 20 -30.73 40.64 -8.71
N SER A 21 -30.33 39.46 -9.12
CA SER A 21 -30.82 38.82 -10.35
C SER A 21 -32.23 38.26 -10.17
N ALA A 22 -33.16 38.70 -11.02
CA ALA A 22 -34.54 38.24 -11.02
C ALA A 22 -34.74 36.72 -11.24
N LEU A 23 -33.66 36.01 -11.61
CA LEU A 23 -33.65 34.56 -11.75
C LEU A 23 -33.75 33.82 -10.40
N LEU A 24 -33.50 34.52 -9.27
CA LEU A 24 -33.59 33.91 -7.92
C LEU A 24 -34.99 34.06 -7.28
N THR A 25 -35.94 34.78 -7.91
CA THR A 25 -37.26 35.11 -7.34
C THR A 25 -38.43 34.48 -8.08
N HIS A 26 -38.21 33.59 -9.05
CA HIS A 26 -39.32 32.95 -9.77
C HIS A 26 -39.85 31.75 -8.97
N PRO A 27 -41.12 31.69 -8.58
CA PRO A 27 -41.75 30.54 -7.90
C PRO A 27 -41.97 29.38 -8.90
N GLY A 28 -40.96 28.80 -9.40
CA GLY A 28 -40.94 27.73 -10.40
C GLY A 28 -39.57 27.48 -11.01
N ALA A 29 -38.56 28.19 -10.58
CA ALA A 29 -37.20 27.80 -10.92
C ALA A 29 -36.98 26.39 -10.36
N PRO A 30 -36.52 25.42 -11.18
CA PRO A 30 -36.07 24.16 -10.63
C PRO A 30 -35.03 24.51 -9.54
N ALA A 31 -35.20 23.98 -8.34
CA ALA A 31 -34.24 24.15 -7.27
C ALA A 31 -32.89 23.96 -7.91
N LEU A 32 -32.06 25.02 -7.94
CA LEU A 32 -30.67 24.89 -8.32
C LEU A 32 -30.21 23.70 -7.57
N ALA A 33 -29.87 22.62 -8.30
CA ALA A 33 -29.49 21.35 -7.73
C ALA A 33 -28.62 21.69 -6.55
N GLN A 34 -29.12 21.42 -5.33
CA GLN A 34 -28.29 21.49 -4.15
C GLN A 34 -27.10 20.68 -4.57
N SER A 35 -25.96 21.35 -4.79
CA SER A 35 -24.71 20.66 -4.98
C SER A 35 -24.66 19.74 -3.78
N THR A 36 -25.03 18.48 -3.99
CA THR A 36 -24.78 17.44 -3.00
C THR A 36 -23.35 17.73 -2.57
N PRO A 37 -23.09 18.05 -1.31
CA PRO A 37 -21.72 18.30 -0.89
C PRO A 37 -20.98 17.08 -1.37
N MET A 38 -20.00 17.28 -2.25
CA MET A 38 -19.13 16.16 -2.65
C MET A 38 -18.75 15.48 -1.36
N PRO A 39 -18.99 14.17 -1.23
CA PRO A 39 -18.68 13.50 0.00
C PRO A 39 -17.24 13.85 0.32
N SER A 40 -17.04 14.63 1.37
CA SER A 40 -15.76 15.23 1.74
C SER A 40 -14.68 14.19 2.08
N ARG A 41 -15.01 12.89 1.91
CA ARG A 41 -14.17 11.75 2.21
C ARG A 41 -14.56 10.57 1.31
N LEU A 42 -14.13 10.61 0.07
CA LEU A 42 -13.90 9.36 -0.64
C LEU A 42 -12.77 8.64 0.10
N ALA A 43 -12.88 7.33 0.26
CA ALA A 43 -11.83 6.50 0.86
C ALA A 43 -10.49 6.67 0.09
N ASP A 44 -10.55 7.10 -1.17
CA ASP A 44 -9.42 7.52 -1.97
C ASP A 44 -9.69 8.91 -2.57
N PRO A 45 -8.95 9.96 -2.12
CA PRO A 45 -9.17 11.34 -2.55
C PRO A 45 -8.86 11.62 -4.02
N MET A 46 -8.32 10.64 -4.74
CA MET A 46 -7.92 10.80 -6.15
C MET A 46 -9.04 10.52 -7.15
N VAL A 47 -10.23 10.19 -6.70
CA VAL A 47 -11.36 9.97 -7.61
C VAL A 47 -12.04 11.31 -7.92
N TRP A 48 -11.65 11.93 -9.03
CA TRP A 48 -12.20 13.23 -9.49
C TRP A 48 -13.53 13.12 -10.25
N ALA A 49 -13.78 11.99 -10.89
CA ALA A 49 -15.03 11.75 -11.58
C ALA A 49 -16.06 11.12 -10.65
N PRO A 50 -17.35 11.51 -10.70
CA PRO A 50 -18.41 10.76 -10.05
C PRO A 50 -18.36 9.33 -10.60
N ARG A 51 -18.03 8.37 -9.73
CA ARG A 51 -18.20 6.96 -10.04
C ARG A 51 -19.62 6.59 -9.63
N ASP A 52 -20.30 5.87 -10.48
CA ASP A 52 -21.55 5.23 -10.12
C ASP A 52 -21.23 4.05 -9.19
N LEU A 53 -21.09 4.36 -7.90
CA LEU A 53 -20.79 3.35 -6.87
C LEU A 53 -21.94 2.36 -6.68
N ASP A 54 -23.10 2.63 -7.27
CA ASP A 54 -24.26 1.74 -7.24
C ASP A 54 -24.19 0.69 -8.37
N LYS A 55 -23.40 0.96 -9.42
CA LYS A 55 -23.13 0.00 -10.50
C LYS A 55 -21.89 -0.83 -10.20
N LEU A 56 -22.10 -1.87 -9.41
CA LEU A 56 -21.03 -2.81 -9.10
C LEU A 56 -20.74 -3.71 -10.30
N ILE A 57 -19.44 -3.90 -10.60
CA ILE A 57 -19.03 -4.91 -11.56
C ILE A 57 -19.38 -6.31 -11.03
N SER A 58 -19.77 -7.21 -11.92
CA SER A 58 -20.14 -8.60 -11.59
C SER A 58 -19.06 -9.63 -11.98
N ASP A 59 -18.15 -9.25 -12.86
CA ASP A 59 -16.99 -10.05 -13.28
C ASP A 59 -15.72 -9.20 -13.11
N PRO A 60 -14.61 -9.75 -12.59
CA PRO A 60 -13.36 -9.01 -12.50
C PRO A 60 -12.84 -8.49 -13.84
N LYS A 61 -13.22 -9.11 -14.97
CA LYS A 61 -12.88 -8.64 -16.31
C LYS A 61 -13.50 -7.31 -16.69
N ASP A 62 -14.64 -6.95 -16.07
CA ASP A 62 -15.32 -5.69 -16.31
C ASP A 62 -14.60 -4.49 -15.65
N ALA A 63 -13.65 -4.77 -14.75
CA ALA A 63 -12.89 -3.72 -14.09
C ALA A 63 -12.01 -2.95 -15.08
N LEU A 64 -12.16 -1.63 -15.09
CA LEU A 64 -11.37 -0.69 -15.88
C LEU A 64 -10.10 -0.28 -15.15
N ASP A 65 -10.18 -0.16 -13.83
CA ASP A 65 -9.05 0.13 -12.96
C ASP A 65 -9.22 -0.54 -11.56
N VAL A 66 -8.24 -0.35 -10.68
CA VAL A 66 -8.26 -1.02 -9.37
C VAL A 66 -9.34 -0.50 -8.43
N PHE A 67 -9.89 0.70 -8.66
CA PHE A 67 -10.93 1.26 -7.80
C PHE A 67 -12.28 0.59 -8.00
N ASP A 68 -12.53 -0.05 -9.13
CA ASP A 68 -13.79 -0.76 -9.40
C ASP A 68 -14.00 -1.95 -8.46
N PHE A 69 -12.91 -2.47 -7.86
CA PHE A 69 -12.99 -3.57 -6.90
C PHE A 69 -13.40 -3.12 -5.48
N GLU A 70 -13.12 -1.87 -5.09
CA GLU A 70 -13.42 -1.41 -3.73
C GLU A 70 -14.91 -1.49 -3.38
N PRO A 71 -15.86 -1.01 -4.20
CA PRO A 71 -17.28 -1.08 -3.90
C PRO A 71 -17.79 -2.52 -3.78
N VAL A 72 -17.29 -3.44 -4.63
CA VAL A 72 -17.63 -4.86 -4.55
C VAL A 72 -17.08 -5.49 -3.28
N ALA A 73 -15.82 -5.21 -2.94
CA ALA A 73 -15.22 -5.67 -1.69
C ALA A 73 -15.99 -5.12 -0.47
N ARG A 74 -16.40 -3.86 -0.51
CA ARG A 74 -17.22 -3.24 0.56
C ARG A 74 -18.55 -3.96 0.76
N LYS A 75 -19.18 -4.41 -0.33
CA LYS A 75 -20.41 -5.17 -0.28
C LYS A 75 -20.22 -6.59 0.27
N ASN A 76 -19.15 -7.26 -0.14
CA ASN A 76 -18.90 -8.66 0.15
C ASN A 76 -18.24 -8.89 1.52
N VAL A 77 -17.31 -8.00 1.88
CA VAL A 77 -16.52 -8.10 3.11
C VAL A 77 -17.30 -7.49 4.26
N PRO A 78 -17.37 -8.20 5.38
CA PRO A 78 -18.08 -7.70 6.56
C PRO A 78 -17.56 -6.36 7.07
N PRO A 79 -18.43 -5.48 7.63
CA PRO A 79 -18.05 -4.11 8.00
C PRO A 79 -16.81 -3.99 8.87
N ALA A 80 -16.65 -4.81 9.89
CA ALA A 80 -15.46 -4.79 10.75
C ALA A 80 -14.18 -5.18 9.99
N HIS A 81 -14.26 -6.17 9.11
CA HIS A 81 -13.14 -6.61 8.30
C HIS A 81 -12.81 -5.59 7.20
N PHE A 82 -13.84 -5.03 6.56
CA PHE A 82 -13.64 -3.94 5.61
C PHE A 82 -13.02 -2.71 6.30
N GLY A 83 -13.48 -2.39 7.52
CA GLY A 83 -12.89 -1.34 8.35
C GLY A 83 -11.39 -1.55 8.60
N TYR A 84 -10.97 -2.79 8.89
CA TYR A 84 -9.55 -3.10 9.00
C TYR A 84 -8.78 -2.85 7.69
N MET A 85 -9.38 -3.17 6.54
CA MET A 85 -8.77 -2.96 5.23
C MET A 85 -8.55 -1.47 4.91
N VAL A 86 -9.52 -0.61 5.21
CA VAL A 86 -9.51 0.80 4.76
C VAL A 86 -8.95 1.79 5.77
N THR A 87 -8.96 1.48 7.07
CA THR A 87 -8.60 2.43 8.14
C THR A 87 -7.18 2.99 7.98
N GLY A 88 -7.02 4.27 8.27
CA GLY A 88 -5.76 4.90 8.66
C GLY A 88 -5.68 5.02 10.17
N ILE A 89 -4.78 5.86 10.67
CA ILE A 89 -4.64 6.22 12.09
C ILE A 89 -5.16 7.64 12.31
N ASP A 90 -5.73 7.89 13.46
CA ASP A 90 -6.22 9.18 13.93
C ASP A 90 -7.09 9.90 12.88
N ASP A 91 -6.71 11.08 12.41
CA ASP A 91 -7.42 11.87 11.39
C ASP A 91 -7.18 11.41 9.96
N GLU A 92 -6.38 10.36 9.75
CA GLU A 92 -6.06 9.78 8.43
C GLU A 92 -5.37 10.77 7.47
N VAL A 93 -4.63 11.75 8.00
CA VAL A 93 -3.90 12.75 7.20
C VAL A 93 -2.83 12.06 6.35
N THR A 94 -2.05 11.14 6.96
CA THR A 94 -1.02 10.36 6.25
C THR A 94 -1.64 9.45 5.19
N LEU A 95 -2.81 8.86 5.47
CA LEU A 95 -3.52 8.02 4.51
C LEU A 95 -3.88 8.82 3.25
N ARG A 96 -4.41 10.04 3.41
CA ARG A 96 -4.73 10.94 2.29
C ARG A 96 -3.46 11.44 1.60
N ALA A 97 -2.46 11.87 2.37
CA ALA A 97 -1.19 12.33 1.84
C ALA A 97 -0.51 11.30 0.93
N ASN A 98 -0.62 10.01 1.24
CA ASN A 98 -0.09 8.94 0.39
C ASN A 98 -0.69 8.93 -1.02
N ARG A 99 -1.92 9.43 -1.20
CA ARG A 99 -2.51 9.57 -2.54
C ARG A 99 -2.20 10.92 -3.16
N GLU A 100 -2.36 11.99 -2.40
CA GLU A 100 -2.13 13.36 -2.84
C GLU A 100 -0.66 13.63 -3.17
N GLY A 101 0.26 12.94 -2.50
CA GLY A 101 1.69 13.05 -2.74
C GLY A 101 2.10 12.80 -4.19
N PHE A 102 1.39 11.89 -4.91
CA PHE A 102 1.67 11.66 -6.33
C PHE A 102 1.35 12.86 -7.22
N LEU A 103 0.45 13.76 -6.82
CA LEU A 103 0.13 14.98 -7.56
C LEU A 103 1.25 16.00 -7.54
N LYS A 104 2.13 15.92 -6.53
CA LYS A 104 3.30 16.80 -6.39
C LYS A 104 4.44 16.48 -7.35
N PHE A 105 4.25 15.46 -8.18
CA PHE A 105 5.25 15.02 -9.15
C PHE A 105 4.60 14.86 -10.52
N GLN A 106 5.21 15.47 -11.52
CA GLN A 106 4.81 15.43 -12.92
C GLN A 106 5.74 14.52 -13.71
N LEU A 107 5.18 13.75 -14.64
CA LEU A 107 5.95 13.00 -15.61
C LEU A 107 6.39 13.93 -16.77
N ARG A 108 7.62 13.76 -17.23
CA ARG A 108 8.23 14.50 -18.36
C ARG A 108 8.41 13.55 -19.55
N PRO A 109 7.40 13.42 -20.44
CA PRO A 109 7.45 12.46 -21.52
C PRO A 109 8.51 12.83 -22.56
N ARG A 110 9.38 11.87 -22.90
CA ARG A 110 10.26 11.95 -24.07
C ARG A 110 9.52 11.44 -25.32
N ARG A 111 9.84 12.00 -26.46
CA ARG A 111 9.22 11.65 -27.75
C ARG A 111 10.27 11.09 -28.71
N LEU A 112 9.82 10.43 -29.77
CA LEU A 112 10.66 9.84 -30.82
C LEU A 112 11.64 8.79 -30.26
N VAL A 113 11.18 8.02 -29.28
CA VAL A 113 11.87 6.84 -28.74
C VAL A 113 11.10 5.61 -29.17
N ASP A 114 11.79 4.60 -29.68
CA ASP A 114 11.15 3.33 -30.00
C ASP A 114 10.71 2.62 -28.72
N VAL A 115 9.42 2.46 -28.57
CA VAL A 115 8.73 1.77 -27.45
C VAL A 115 7.76 0.70 -27.99
N SER A 116 8.05 0.15 -29.17
CA SER A 116 7.27 -0.95 -29.75
C SER A 116 7.22 -2.19 -28.83
N THR A 117 8.26 -2.36 -28.03
CA THR A 117 8.32 -3.34 -26.94
C THR A 117 8.68 -2.68 -25.63
N VAL A 118 8.09 -3.16 -24.52
CA VAL A 118 8.41 -2.69 -23.17
C VAL A 118 8.83 -3.87 -22.31
N ASP A 119 10.03 -3.78 -21.75
CA ASP A 119 10.56 -4.76 -20.81
C ASP A 119 10.41 -4.24 -19.36
N MET A 120 9.57 -4.91 -18.58
CA MET A 120 9.36 -4.63 -17.16
C MET A 120 10.08 -5.62 -16.23
N THR A 121 10.89 -6.52 -16.80
CA THR A 121 11.65 -7.50 -16.02
C THR A 121 12.48 -6.79 -14.95
N THR A 122 12.35 -7.25 -13.71
CA THR A 122 12.97 -6.61 -12.57
C THR A 122 13.66 -7.66 -11.70
N GLU A 123 14.94 -7.44 -11.42
CA GLU A 123 15.67 -8.23 -10.44
C GLU A 123 15.51 -7.59 -9.05
N ILE A 124 15.13 -8.40 -8.06
CA ILE A 124 14.97 -7.95 -6.66
C ILE A 124 15.73 -8.94 -5.76
N LEU A 125 16.84 -8.49 -5.17
CA LEU A 125 17.67 -9.27 -4.24
C LEU A 125 18.06 -10.67 -4.75
N GLY A 126 18.36 -10.78 -6.06
CA GLY A 126 18.85 -12.02 -6.69
C GLY A 126 17.78 -12.93 -7.26
N ALA A 127 16.53 -12.46 -7.33
CA ALA A 127 15.45 -13.15 -8.03
C ALA A 127 14.82 -12.25 -9.10
N THR A 128 14.45 -12.84 -10.24
CA THR A 128 13.88 -12.13 -11.38
C THR A 128 12.36 -12.30 -11.42
N TYR A 129 11.67 -11.18 -11.63
CA TYR A 129 10.22 -11.08 -11.73
C TYR A 129 9.82 -10.38 -13.02
N ASP A 130 8.61 -10.68 -13.53
CA ASP A 130 8.12 -10.12 -14.79
C ASP A 130 7.72 -8.64 -14.71
N SER A 131 7.70 -8.08 -13.50
CA SER A 131 7.37 -6.67 -13.28
C SER A 131 7.88 -6.20 -11.91
N PRO A 132 8.04 -4.89 -11.70
CA PRO A 132 8.44 -4.30 -10.42
C PRO A 132 7.30 -4.24 -9.39
N ILE A 133 6.18 -4.93 -9.64
CA ILE A 133 5.00 -4.91 -8.76
C ILE A 133 5.10 -6.07 -7.76
N VAL A 134 5.15 -5.72 -6.48
CA VAL A 134 5.26 -6.66 -5.35
C VAL A 134 3.97 -6.67 -4.55
N ILE A 135 3.53 -7.83 -4.11
CA ILE A 135 2.38 -7.98 -3.21
C ILE A 135 2.86 -7.73 -1.78
N ALA A 136 2.39 -6.62 -1.19
CA ALA A 136 2.78 -6.20 0.15
C ALA A 136 2.28 -7.16 1.25
N PRO A 137 2.96 -7.26 2.39
CA PRO A 137 2.49 -8.06 3.50
C PRO A 137 1.28 -7.41 4.16
N THR A 138 0.16 -8.12 4.17
CA THR A 138 -1.04 -7.74 4.89
C THR A 138 -1.53 -8.89 5.76
N SER A 139 -2.11 -8.54 6.89
CA SER A 139 -2.58 -9.50 7.89
C SER A 139 -3.89 -10.16 7.46
N SER A 140 -4.08 -11.41 7.88
CA SER A 140 -5.41 -12.03 8.01
C SER A 140 -6.26 -12.03 6.73
N ASN A 141 -5.71 -12.43 5.59
CA ASN A 141 -6.44 -12.34 4.31
C ASN A 141 -7.71 -13.19 4.28
N ARG A 142 -7.84 -14.23 5.13
CA ARG A 142 -9.10 -14.98 5.29
C ARG A 142 -10.23 -14.15 5.91
N ALA A 143 -9.94 -12.99 6.48
CA ALA A 143 -10.96 -12.03 6.89
C ALA A 143 -11.68 -11.39 5.70
N PHE A 144 -11.08 -11.42 4.51
CA PHE A 144 -11.60 -10.80 3.29
C PHE A 144 -12.16 -11.83 2.30
N HIS A 145 -11.57 -13.04 2.26
CA HIS A 145 -12.02 -14.14 1.42
C HIS A 145 -11.58 -15.48 2.03
N PRO A 146 -12.40 -16.54 1.97
CA PRO A 146 -12.08 -17.84 2.59
C PRO A 146 -10.72 -18.41 2.20
N ASP A 147 -10.30 -18.26 0.93
CA ASP A 147 -9.03 -18.77 0.43
C ASP A 147 -7.81 -17.93 0.88
N GLY A 148 -8.03 -16.72 1.37
CA GLY A 148 -7.01 -15.87 1.99
C GLY A 148 -5.71 -15.76 1.20
N GLU A 149 -4.58 -15.97 1.90
CA GLU A 149 -3.25 -15.85 1.34
C GLU A 149 -2.92 -16.93 0.30
N ILE A 150 -3.64 -18.06 0.27
CA ILE A 150 -3.50 -19.11 -0.77
C ILE A 150 -3.97 -18.57 -2.12
N ALA A 151 -5.11 -17.87 -2.17
CA ALA A 151 -5.59 -17.22 -3.39
C ALA A 151 -4.57 -16.18 -3.89
N VAL A 152 -4.01 -15.40 -2.97
CA VAL A 152 -2.98 -14.39 -3.28
C VAL A 152 -1.70 -15.04 -3.82
N ALA A 153 -1.25 -16.14 -3.21
CA ALA A 153 -0.05 -16.88 -3.64
C ALA A 153 -0.22 -17.48 -5.05
N LYS A 154 -1.40 -18.03 -5.36
CA LYS A 154 -1.72 -18.53 -6.69
C LYS A 154 -1.77 -17.40 -7.74
N ALA A 155 -2.34 -16.25 -7.40
CA ALA A 155 -2.33 -15.07 -8.26
C ALA A 155 -0.90 -14.54 -8.49
N ALA A 156 -0.05 -14.52 -7.44
CA ALA A 156 1.35 -14.17 -7.56
C ALA A 156 2.11 -15.11 -8.50
N LYS A 157 1.80 -16.43 -8.44
CA LYS A 157 2.36 -17.43 -9.35
C LYS A 157 1.98 -17.15 -10.81
N ALA A 158 0.70 -16.86 -11.07
CA ALA A 158 0.18 -16.67 -12.42
C ALA A 158 0.87 -15.53 -13.18
N GLY A 159 1.26 -14.44 -12.48
CA GLY A 159 1.94 -13.29 -13.08
C GLY A 159 3.42 -13.16 -12.71
N ASN A 160 4.03 -14.20 -12.12
CA ASN A 160 5.41 -14.18 -11.59
C ASN A 160 5.72 -12.92 -10.74
N HIS A 161 4.83 -12.62 -9.79
CA HIS A 161 5.01 -11.50 -8.86
C HIS A 161 5.68 -11.97 -7.55
N LEU A 162 6.53 -11.12 -6.98
CA LEU A 162 6.99 -11.32 -5.62
C LEU A 162 5.83 -11.13 -4.63
N GLN A 163 5.68 -12.06 -3.69
CA GLN A 163 4.79 -11.93 -2.55
C GLN A 163 5.59 -11.83 -1.26
N ILE A 164 5.19 -10.94 -0.36
CA ILE A 164 5.69 -10.86 1.01
C ILE A 164 4.56 -11.31 1.94
N LEU A 165 4.79 -12.39 2.70
CA LEU A 165 3.80 -12.91 3.65
C LEU A 165 3.95 -12.23 5.00
N SER A 166 2.83 -11.85 5.62
CA SER A 166 2.83 -11.26 6.97
C SER A 166 3.06 -12.31 8.06
N THR A 167 3.77 -11.94 9.13
CA THR A 167 3.85 -12.74 10.39
C THR A 167 2.46 -13.20 10.86
N VAL A 168 1.47 -12.33 10.74
CA VAL A 168 0.10 -12.57 11.21
C VAL A 168 -0.85 -12.93 10.06
N ALA A 169 -0.33 -13.57 9.03
CA ALA A 169 -1.13 -14.22 8.00
C ALA A 169 -2.00 -15.34 8.59
N THR A 170 -3.08 -15.68 7.89
CA THR A 170 -3.95 -16.83 8.20
C THR A 170 -3.53 -18.12 7.50
N THR A 171 -2.38 -18.07 6.85
CA THR A 171 -1.72 -19.17 6.16
C THR A 171 -0.26 -19.19 6.59
N SER A 172 0.33 -20.36 6.77
CA SER A 172 1.74 -20.50 7.14
C SER A 172 2.66 -20.11 5.96
N ILE A 173 3.92 -19.80 6.27
CA ILE A 173 4.92 -19.51 5.24
C ILE A 173 5.17 -20.72 4.33
N GLU A 174 5.12 -21.91 4.89
CA GLU A 174 5.28 -23.18 4.17
C GLU A 174 4.15 -23.37 3.14
N GLU A 175 2.89 -23.16 3.56
CA GLU A 175 1.72 -23.26 2.67
C GLU A 175 1.72 -22.18 1.58
N ALA A 176 2.13 -20.96 1.91
CA ALA A 176 2.23 -19.86 0.97
C ALA A 176 3.28 -20.13 -0.11
N ILE A 177 4.47 -20.63 0.27
CA ILE A 177 5.53 -21.04 -0.66
C ILE A 177 5.05 -22.18 -1.56
N ALA A 178 4.39 -23.21 -0.98
CA ALA A 178 3.84 -24.32 -1.74
C ALA A 178 2.78 -23.87 -2.77
N ALA A 179 1.87 -22.99 -2.36
CA ALA A 179 0.81 -22.47 -3.24
C ALA A 179 1.38 -21.57 -4.37
N ARG A 180 2.39 -20.74 -4.07
CA ARG A 180 3.07 -19.92 -5.06
C ARG A 180 3.96 -20.77 -5.99
N GLY A 181 4.50 -21.88 -5.50
CA GLY A 181 5.45 -22.72 -6.23
C GLY A 181 6.83 -22.08 -6.43
N ALA A 182 7.15 -21.05 -5.63
CA ALA A 182 8.44 -20.35 -5.61
C ALA A 182 8.60 -19.60 -4.28
N PRO A 183 9.82 -19.15 -3.92
CA PRO A 183 10.06 -18.48 -2.64
C PRO A 183 9.17 -17.26 -2.41
N VAL A 184 8.71 -17.10 -1.17
CA VAL A 184 7.93 -15.97 -0.65
C VAL A 184 8.78 -15.28 0.42
N TRP A 185 8.84 -13.94 0.42
CA TRP A 185 9.49 -13.22 1.51
C TRP A 185 8.61 -13.25 2.76
N PHE A 186 9.24 -13.18 3.92
CA PHE A 186 8.53 -13.18 5.20
C PHE A 186 8.65 -11.83 5.88
N GLN A 187 7.52 -11.15 6.13
CA GLN A 187 7.53 -9.94 6.94
C GLN A 187 7.46 -10.34 8.42
N LEU A 188 8.43 -9.84 9.19
CA LEU A 188 8.61 -10.14 10.61
C LEU A 188 8.15 -8.95 11.47
N TYR A 189 7.23 -9.21 12.41
CA TYR A 189 7.06 -8.37 13.59
C TYR A 189 7.99 -8.91 14.69
N PRO A 190 8.86 -8.06 15.25
CA PRO A 190 9.92 -8.53 16.16
C PRO A 190 9.38 -9.06 17.49
N THR A 191 8.20 -8.59 17.95
CA THR A 191 7.66 -8.75 19.31
C THR A 191 8.58 -8.19 20.41
N PRO A 192 8.07 -7.90 21.62
CA PRO A 192 8.92 -7.42 22.72
C PRO A 192 9.93 -8.46 23.23
N LYS A 193 9.75 -9.74 22.86
CA LYS A 193 10.57 -10.86 23.31
C LYS A 193 11.38 -11.42 22.14
N TRP A 194 12.70 -11.35 22.27
CA TRP A 194 13.65 -11.78 21.23
C TRP A 194 13.39 -13.22 20.75
N GLU A 195 13.20 -14.15 21.70
CA GLU A 195 13.07 -15.59 21.41
C GLU A 195 11.90 -15.90 20.48
N VAL A 196 10.82 -15.13 20.59
CA VAL A 196 9.65 -15.26 19.68
C VAL A 196 10.00 -14.75 18.28
N GLY A 197 10.63 -13.58 18.19
CA GLY A 197 11.09 -13.04 16.92
C GLY A 197 12.11 -13.92 16.23
N GLU A 198 13.07 -14.45 16.98
CA GLU A 198 14.07 -15.41 16.50
C GLU A 198 13.42 -16.71 15.98
N ALA A 199 12.48 -17.28 16.73
CA ALA A 199 11.80 -18.50 16.34
C ALA A 199 11.02 -18.33 15.02
N LEU A 200 10.32 -17.20 14.85
CA LEU A 200 9.62 -16.82 13.62
C LEU A 200 10.60 -16.67 12.45
N ALA A 201 11.69 -15.95 12.65
CA ALA A 201 12.71 -15.73 11.62
C ALA A 201 13.35 -17.05 11.17
N LYS A 202 13.75 -17.90 12.11
CA LYS A 202 14.30 -19.24 11.83
C LYS A 202 13.29 -20.15 11.16
N ARG A 203 11.99 -20.04 11.49
CA ARG A 203 10.94 -20.80 10.80
C ARG A 203 10.86 -20.38 9.32
N ALA A 204 10.82 -19.08 9.05
CA ALA A 204 10.79 -18.56 7.69
C ALA A 204 12.05 -19.00 6.88
N GLU A 205 13.21 -18.94 7.48
CA GLU A 205 14.46 -19.41 6.88
C GLU A 205 14.38 -20.91 6.53
N ARG A 206 13.97 -21.76 7.48
CA ARG A 206 13.80 -23.23 7.25
C ARG A 206 12.77 -23.55 6.18
N ALA A 207 11.72 -22.72 6.06
CA ALA A 207 10.70 -22.87 5.01
C ALA A 207 11.22 -22.47 3.61
N GLY A 208 12.40 -21.86 3.51
CA GLY A 208 13.01 -21.42 2.25
C GLY A 208 12.67 -19.98 1.86
N SER A 209 12.22 -19.15 2.80
CA SER A 209 12.10 -17.70 2.56
C SER A 209 13.49 -17.08 2.43
N PRO A 210 13.83 -16.43 1.30
CA PRO A 210 15.17 -15.89 1.07
C PRO A 210 15.38 -14.53 1.73
N VAL A 211 14.33 -13.86 2.18
CA VAL A 211 14.37 -12.51 2.71
C VAL A 211 13.39 -12.36 3.88
N ILE A 212 13.85 -11.78 4.96
CA ILE A 212 13.04 -11.32 6.08
C ILE A 212 12.88 -9.81 5.98
N ALA A 213 11.62 -9.35 5.83
CA ALA A 213 11.27 -7.94 5.89
C ALA A 213 10.91 -7.58 7.34
N LEU A 214 11.88 -7.10 8.10
CA LEU A 214 11.70 -6.67 9.48
C LEU A 214 10.93 -5.36 9.54
N THR A 215 9.76 -5.37 10.18
CA THR A 215 8.93 -4.19 10.38
C THR A 215 9.37 -3.42 11.62
N VAL A 216 9.74 -2.15 11.44
CA VAL A 216 10.31 -1.30 12.49
C VAL A 216 9.42 -0.12 12.90
N ASP A 217 8.28 0.05 12.25
CA ASP A 217 7.37 1.20 12.39
C ASP A 217 6.21 1.00 13.39
N GLY A 218 6.20 -0.09 14.17
CA GLY A 218 5.10 -0.43 15.07
C GLY A 218 5.46 -0.47 16.57
N PRO A 219 6.02 0.60 17.16
CA PRO A 219 6.42 0.58 18.58
C PRO A 219 5.22 0.66 19.54
N ALA A 220 4.07 1.17 19.09
CA ALA A 220 2.90 1.40 19.93
C ALA A 220 1.61 0.90 19.25
N PRO A 221 0.54 0.61 20.04
CA PRO A 221 -0.78 0.30 19.48
C PRO A 221 -1.35 1.49 18.71
N PRO A 222 -1.89 1.27 17.50
CA PRO A 222 -2.47 2.33 16.69
C PRO A 222 -3.91 2.67 17.12
N ASN A 223 -4.31 3.93 16.94
CA ASN A 223 -5.69 4.39 17.11
C ASN A 223 -6.44 4.32 15.76
N TRP A 224 -7.13 3.21 15.50
CA TRP A 224 -7.86 2.96 14.24
C TRP A 224 -9.35 3.31 14.36
N GLU A 225 -9.68 4.60 14.37
CA GLU A 225 -11.06 5.05 14.57
C GLU A 225 -12.03 4.56 13.50
N THR A 226 -11.65 4.59 12.23
CA THR A 226 -12.48 4.11 11.11
C THR A 226 -12.82 2.63 11.27
N LEU A 227 -11.86 1.80 11.70
CA LEU A 227 -12.13 0.40 12.03
C LEU A 227 -13.15 0.28 13.17
N VAL A 228 -12.96 1.04 14.26
CA VAL A 228 -13.87 1.00 15.42
C VAL A 228 -15.28 1.41 15.02
N ARG A 229 -15.43 2.45 14.21
CA ARG A 229 -16.74 2.93 13.73
C ARG A 229 -17.45 1.87 12.88
N LEU A 230 -16.75 1.25 11.91
CA LEU A 230 -17.32 0.19 11.09
C LEU A 230 -17.60 -1.09 11.88
N ARG A 231 -16.76 -1.41 12.88
CA ARG A 231 -17.02 -2.54 13.79
C ARG A 231 -18.34 -2.40 14.57
N ARG A 232 -18.74 -1.17 14.91
CA ARG A 232 -20.02 -0.92 15.59
C ARG A 232 -21.24 -1.20 14.73
N THR A 233 -21.08 -1.21 13.41
CA THR A 233 -22.15 -1.53 12.45
C THR A 233 -22.19 -3.01 12.06
N ASP A 234 -21.22 -3.80 12.51
CA ASP A 234 -21.17 -5.23 12.22
C ASP A 234 -22.04 -5.99 13.22
N THR A 235 -23.14 -6.56 12.73
CA THR A 235 -24.12 -7.29 13.55
C THR A 235 -23.75 -8.75 13.77
N ARG A 236 -22.67 -9.22 13.16
CA ARG A 236 -22.22 -10.61 13.32
C ARG A 236 -21.48 -10.79 14.62
N GLN A 237 -21.72 -11.91 15.27
CA GLN A 237 -20.91 -12.35 16.41
C GLN A 237 -19.62 -12.98 15.86
N CYS A 238 -18.55 -12.20 15.82
CA CYS A 238 -17.24 -12.64 15.35
C CYS A 238 -16.28 -13.01 16.48
N ASP A 239 -16.77 -13.41 17.64
CA ASP A 239 -15.95 -13.83 18.79
C ASP A 239 -14.97 -14.94 18.43
N SER A 240 -15.36 -15.79 17.48
CA SER A 240 -14.49 -16.84 16.98
C SER A 240 -13.33 -16.34 16.11
N CYS A 241 -13.42 -15.14 15.49
CA CYS A 241 -12.40 -14.58 14.60
C CYS A 241 -11.48 -13.58 15.30
N HIS A 242 -11.92 -12.97 16.40
CA HIS A 242 -11.22 -11.92 17.11
C HIS A 242 -11.06 -12.34 18.58
N GLY A 243 -9.98 -13.03 18.89
CA GLY A 243 -9.62 -13.34 20.27
C GLY A 243 -9.48 -12.05 21.10
N ARG A 244 -9.88 -12.12 22.38
CA ARG A 244 -9.79 -10.98 23.31
C ARG A 244 -8.36 -10.78 23.82
N THR A 245 -7.55 -11.82 23.75
CA THR A 245 -6.16 -11.85 24.18
C THR A 245 -5.23 -12.04 23.00
N PHE A 246 -3.96 -11.64 23.15
CA PHE A 246 -2.94 -11.89 22.12
C PHE A 246 -2.77 -13.38 21.84
N ARG A 247 -2.83 -14.23 22.85
CA ARG A 247 -2.75 -15.70 22.70
C ARG A 247 -3.88 -16.24 21.81
N GLU A 248 -5.12 -15.80 22.04
CA GLU A 248 -6.26 -16.19 21.20
C GLU A 248 -6.13 -15.67 19.76
N PHE A 249 -5.61 -14.45 19.60
CA PHE A 249 -5.34 -13.88 18.28
C PHE A 249 -4.31 -14.70 17.50
N VAL A 250 -3.17 -15.06 18.11
CA VAL A 250 -2.11 -15.82 17.42
C VAL A 250 -2.43 -17.30 17.27
N ALA A 251 -3.35 -17.88 18.07
CA ALA A 251 -3.84 -19.23 17.89
C ALA A 251 -4.44 -19.51 16.51
N ARG A 252 -4.72 -18.45 15.75
CA ARG A 252 -5.23 -18.52 14.37
C ARG A 252 -4.22 -18.02 13.34
N LYS A 253 -2.96 -17.96 13.74
CA LYS A 253 -1.83 -17.50 12.92
C LYS A 253 -0.81 -18.63 12.85
N PRO A 254 -0.89 -19.49 11.82
CA PRO A 254 -0.09 -20.71 11.74
C PRO A 254 1.42 -20.48 11.84
N ASN A 255 1.89 -19.27 11.53
CA ASN A 255 3.31 -18.92 11.69
C ASN A 255 3.78 -18.98 13.15
N PHE A 256 2.85 -18.89 14.13
CA PHE A 256 3.15 -19.01 15.56
C PHE A 256 3.00 -20.44 16.10
N ASP A 257 2.57 -21.41 15.27
CA ASP A 257 2.38 -22.78 15.73
C ASP A 257 3.69 -23.38 16.26
N GLY A 258 3.64 -23.92 17.47
CA GLY A 258 4.79 -24.52 18.15
C GLY A 258 5.76 -23.50 18.77
N ILE A 259 5.47 -22.19 18.73
CA ILE A 259 6.31 -21.16 19.34
C ILE A 259 5.82 -20.83 20.75
N ASP A 260 6.73 -20.92 21.73
CA ASP A 260 6.45 -20.43 23.09
C ASP A 260 6.43 -18.89 23.10
N LEU A 261 5.24 -18.34 23.35
CA LEU A 261 5.04 -16.88 23.40
C LEU A 261 5.67 -16.25 24.66
N GLY A 262 5.93 -17.04 25.70
CA GLY A 262 6.68 -16.61 26.88
C GLY A 262 6.13 -15.35 27.55
N GLY A 263 4.80 -15.17 27.58
CA GLY A 263 4.14 -14.00 28.18
C GLY A 263 4.05 -12.77 27.29
N VAL A 264 4.41 -12.86 25.99
CA VAL A 264 4.17 -11.76 25.01
C VAL A 264 2.67 -11.49 24.91
N THR A 265 2.30 -10.21 25.00
CA THR A 265 0.90 -9.75 25.00
C THR A 265 0.52 -8.95 23.75
N GLY A 266 1.45 -8.76 22.81
CA GLY A 266 1.22 -8.01 21.57
C GLY A 266 2.38 -8.07 20.59
N LEU A 267 2.16 -7.51 19.40
CA LEU A 267 3.18 -7.42 18.35
C LEU A 267 4.03 -6.15 18.44
N ASN A 268 3.58 -5.15 19.21
CA ASN A 268 4.31 -3.89 19.34
C ASN A 268 5.59 -4.13 20.16
N ALA A 269 6.70 -3.68 19.65
CA ALA A 269 8.02 -3.82 20.27
C ALA A 269 8.63 -2.44 20.56
N PRO A 270 8.22 -1.78 21.67
CA PRO A 270 8.74 -0.46 22.03
C PRO A 270 10.24 -0.47 22.36
N ASN A 271 10.79 -1.64 22.63
CA ASN A 271 12.20 -1.89 22.93
C ASN A 271 13.04 -2.28 21.70
N LEU A 272 12.48 -2.15 20.48
CA LEU A 272 13.22 -2.43 19.25
C LEU A 272 14.30 -1.37 19.02
N THR A 273 15.54 -1.83 18.84
CA THR A 273 16.72 -0.98 18.62
C THR A 273 17.58 -1.55 17.49
N TRP A 274 18.61 -0.83 17.10
CA TRP A 274 19.61 -1.30 16.12
C TRP A 274 20.39 -2.52 16.60
N ASP A 275 20.51 -2.76 17.91
CA ASP A 275 21.08 -3.98 18.45
C ASP A 275 20.25 -5.22 18.13
N PHE A 276 18.93 -5.07 18.12
CA PHE A 276 18.05 -6.15 17.65
C PHE A 276 18.29 -6.46 16.17
N VAL A 277 18.42 -5.44 15.34
CA VAL A 277 18.70 -5.59 13.89
C VAL A 277 20.02 -6.33 13.69
N LYS A 278 21.06 -5.90 14.39
CA LYS A 278 22.37 -6.56 14.36
C LYS A 278 22.28 -8.02 14.80
N ARG A 279 21.63 -8.27 15.95
CA ARG A 279 21.44 -9.62 16.47
C ARG A 279 20.65 -10.52 15.49
N LEU A 280 19.60 -9.99 14.84
CA LEU A 280 18.84 -10.74 13.84
C LEU A 280 19.74 -11.11 12.66
N ARG A 281 20.52 -10.17 12.15
CA ARG A 281 21.46 -10.41 11.05
C ARG A 281 22.50 -11.47 11.39
N ASP A 282 23.01 -11.47 12.63
CA ASP A 282 23.97 -12.47 13.09
C ASP A 282 23.33 -13.86 13.30
N THR A 283 21.99 -13.92 13.39
CA THR A 283 21.24 -15.13 13.72
C THR A 283 20.73 -15.89 12.50
N VAL A 284 20.37 -15.19 11.41
CA VAL A 284 19.82 -15.78 10.18
C VAL A 284 20.77 -15.61 9.00
N LYS A 285 20.67 -16.53 8.03
CA LYS A 285 21.45 -16.47 6.78
C LYS A 285 20.67 -15.79 5.65
N THR A 286 19.38 -15.58 5.84
CA THR A 286 18.52 -14.89 4.89
C THR A 286 18.87 -13.41 4.82
N LYS A 287 18.59 -12.78 3.68
CA LYS A 287 18.70 -11.33 3.54
C LYS A 287 17.70 -10.61 4.43
N ILE A 288 18.05 -9.40 4.87
CA ILE A 288 17.19 -8.58 5.72
C ILE A 288 16.86 -7.27 5.01
N VAL A 289 15.56 -6.98 4.92
CA VAL A 289 15.02 -5.71 4.46
C VAL A 289 14.35 -5.01 5.64
N LEU A 290 14.68 -3.73 5.90
CA LEU A 290 13.97 -2.95 6.92
C LEU A 290 12.74 -2.29 6.31
N LYS A 291 11.57 -2.58 6.86
CA LYS A 291 10.28 -1.99 6.46
C LYS A 291 9.83 -0.95 7.49
N GLY A 292 9.59 0.29 7.00
CA GLY A 292 9.13 1.38 7.86
C GLY A 292 10.12 2.54 8.00
N ILE A 293 11.14 2.59 7.18
CA ILE A 293 12.14 3.67 7.16
C ILE A 293 11.58 4.87 6.39
N LEU A 294 11.63 6.06 7.01
CA LEU A 294 11.06 7.30 6.48
C LEU A 294 11.98 8.53 6.57
N VAL A 295 13.19 8.38 7.12
CA VAL A 295 14.14 9.48 7.29
C VAL A 295 15.54 9.05 6.84
N ARG A 296 16.31 10.02 6.32
CA ARG A 296 17.66 9.78 5.78
C ARG A 296 18.63 9.23 6.83
N GLU A 297 18.47 9.62 8.09
CA GLU A 297 19.32 9.19 9.19
C GLU A 297 19.23 7.67 9.37
N ASP A 298 18.01 7.13 9.41
CA ASP A 298 17.79 5.69 9.54
C ASP A 298 18.21 4.94 8.27
N ALA A 299 18.03 5.52 7.09
CA ALA A 299 18.47 4.94 5.83
C ALA A 299 20.01 4.80 5.76
N LYS A 300 20.75 5.81 6.27
CA LYS A 300 22.21 5.76 6.39
C LYS A 300 22.64 4.69 7.38
N LEU A 301 22.00 4.64 8.56
CA LEU A 301 22.29 3.61 9.56
C LEU A 301 22.03 2.20 8.99
N ALA A 302 20.92 1.99 8.28
CA ALA A 302 20.62 0.71 7.65
C ALA A 302 21.77 0.27 6.70
N ALA A 303 22.29 1.20 5.91
CA ALA A 303 23.41 0.93 5.03
C ALA A 303 24.71 0.65 5.80
N ASP A 304 24.98 1.38 6.89
CA ASP A 304 26.17 1.22 7.71
C ASP A 304 26.13 -0.11 8.51
N TYR A 305 24.94 -0.57 8.88
CA TYR A 305 24.70 -1.89 9.46
C TYR A 305 24.76 -3.03 8.43
N GLY A 306 24.92 -2.73 7.15
CA GLY A 306 25.01 -3.71 6.07
C GLY A 306 23.70 -4.48 5.85
N ILE A 307 22.56 -3.78 5.95
CA ILE A 307 21.23 -4.32 5.63
C ILE A 307 21.10 -4.48 4.11
N ASP A 308 20.40 -5.53 3.68
CA ASP A 308 20.32 -5.90 2.26
C ASP A 308 19.34 -5.04 1.46
N GLY A 309 18.43 -4.31 2.10
CA GLY A 309 17.49 -3.42 1.42
C GLY A 309 16.57 -2.65 2.37
N ILE A 310 15.91 -1.63 1.84
CA ILE A 310 14.91 -0.83 2.56
C ILE A 310 13.56 -0.92 1.82
N LEU A 311 12.47 -1.10 2.57
CA LEU A 311 11.12 -0.84 2.12
C LEU A 311 10.62 0.46 2.78
N VAL A 312 10.66 1.55 2.01
CA VAL A 312 10.11 2.86 2.40
C VAL A 312 8.61 2.69 2.60
N SER A 313 8.15 2.87 3.83
CA SER A 313 6.78 2.57 4.23
C SER A 313 6.35 3.43 5.41
N ASN A 314 5.14 3.97 5.36
CA ASN A 314 4.44 4.52 6.52
C ASN A 314 3.27 3.62 6.93
N HIS A 315 3.38 2.31 6.63
CA HIS A 315 2.34 1.32 6.91
C HIS A 315 0.98 1.68 6.30
N SER A 316 1.00 2.37 5.16
CA SER A 316 -0.21 2.91 4.49
C SER A 316 -1.01 3.89 5.36
N GLY A 317 -0.34 4.72 6.17
CA GLY A 317 -0.95 5.70 7.05
C GLY A 317 -1.63 5.07 8.26
N ARG A 318 -1.09 3.96 8.82
CA ARG A 318 -1.73 3.16 9.86
C ARG A 318 -0.99 3.18 11.22
N VAL A 319 0.19 3.80 11.31
CA VAL A 319 1.04 3.75 12.53
C VAL A 319 1.31 5.12 13.14
N VAL A 320 1.51 6.16 12.34
CA VAL A 320 1.65 7.54 12.79
C VAL A 320 1.05 8.50 11.77
N ASP A 321 0.27 9.46 12.21
CA ASP A 321 -0.39 10.42 11.33
C ASP A 321 0.50 11.64 11.06
N SER A 322 1.71 11.38 10.55
CA SER A 322 2.75 12.39 10.31
C SER A 322 2.49 13.31 9.11
N GLY A 323 1.55 12.96 8.24
CA GLY A 323 1.31 13.66 6.98
C GLY A 323 2.38 13.46 5.90
N ARG A 324 3.43 12.65 6.14
CA ARG A 324 4.50 12.39 5.16
C ARG A 324 4.14 11.23 4.23
N ALA A 325 3.92 11.52 2.95
CA ALA A 325 3.71 10.51 1.93
C ALA A 325 5.02 9.80 1.56
N THR A 326 4.97 8.49 1.35
CA THR A 326 6.17 7.71 1.01
C THR A 326 6.79 8.11 -0.31
N ILE A 327 5.99 8.51 -1.31
CA ILE A 327 6.51 9.03 -2.59
C ILE A 327 7.28 10.34 -2.41
N GLU A 328 6.95 11.18 -1.42
CA GLU A 328 7.65 12.43 -1.13
C GLU A 328 8.94 12.20 -0.34
N VAL A 329 8.97 11.14 0.46
CA VAL A 329 10.13 10.71 1.25
C VAL A 329 11.15 9.96 0.37
N LEU A 330 10.69 9.28 -0.66
CA LEU A 330 11.53 8.39 -1.47
C LEU A 330 12.83 9.02 -1.98
N PRO A 331 12.85 10.25 -2.55
CA PRO A 331 14.11 10.85 -3.02
C PRO A 331 15.15 11.03 -1.91
N GLU A 332 14.72 11.41 -0.71
CA GLU A 332 15.58 11.59 0.46
C GLU A 332 16.25 10.27 0.87
N ILE A 333 15.51 9.16 0.81
CA ILE A 333 16.02 7.83 1.15
C ILE A 333 16.97 7.33 0.05
N ILE A 334 16.61 7.48 -1.22
CA ILE A 334 17.47 7.10 -2.37
C ILE A 334 18.82 7.81 -2.29
N GLU A 335 18.83 9.12 -2.03
CA GLU A 335 20.05 9.90 -1.84
C GLU A 335 20.88 9.39 -0.67
N ALA A 336 20.24 9.12 0.49
CA ALA A 336 20.92 8.66 1.69
C ALA A 336 21.55 7.27 1.55
N VAL A 337 20.88 6.38 0.82
CA VAL A 337 21.38 5.03 0.52
C VAL A 337 22.56 5.09 -0.46
N GLY A 338 22.54 6.01 -1.42
CA GLY A 338 23.65 6.22 -2.38
C GLY A 338 23.98 4.98 -3.21
N GLY A 339 22.98 4.17 -3.59
CA GLY A 339 23.16 2.96 -4.40
C GLY A 339 23.75 1.75 -3.67
N ARG A 340 23.97 1.82 -2.35
CA ARG A 340 24.55 0.74 -1.55
C ARG A 340 23.63 -0.48 -1.39
N MET A 341 22.33 -0.31 -1.55
CA MET A 341 21.31 -1.36 -1.47
C MET A 341 20.05 -0.99 -2.24
N PRO A 342 19.20 -1.96 -2.64
CA PRO A 342 17.91 -1.71 -3.26
C PRO A 342 16.94 -1.03 -2.30
N VAL A 343 16.11 -0.12 -2.85
CA VAL A 343 15.04 0.55 -2.14
C VAL A 343 13.71 0.17 -2.79
N LEU A 344 12.82 -0.42 -2.02
CA LEU A 344 11.43 -0.66 -2.38
C LEU A 344 10.57 0.42 -1.72
N VAL A 345 9.35 0.62 -2.21
CA VAL A 345 8.42 1.57 -1.62
C VAL A 345 6.99 1.04 -1.64
N ASP A 346 6.22 1.32 -0.60
CA ASP A 346 4.79 1.06 -0.55
C ASP A 346 3.99 2.33 -0.24
N SER A 347 2.72 2.18 -0.02
CA SER A 347 1.75 3.19 0.39
C SER A 347 1.25 4.10 -0.74
N GLY A 348 -0.04 4.02 -0.98
CA GLY A 348 -0.75 4.93 -1.87
C GLY A 348 -0.82 4.55 -3.35
N PHE A 349 -0.10 3.57 -3.84
CA PHE A 349 -0.07 3.17 -5.24
C PHE A 349 -1.41 2.59 -5.74
N ARG A 350 -1.93 3.14 -6.84
CA ARG A 350 -3.21 2.76 -7.46
C ARG A 350 -3.18 2.72 -8.99
N ARG A 351 -2.22 3.40 -9.61
CA ARG A 351 -2.12 3.56 -11.07
C ARG A 351 -0.72 3.21 -11.57
N GLY A 352 -0.61 2.81 -12.83
CA GLY A 352 0.69 2.60 -13.46
C GLY A 352 1.57 3.85 -13.47
N THR A 353 0.98 5.04 -13.56
CA THR A 353 1.71 6.32 -13.45
C THR A 353 2.31 6.55 -12.06
N ASP A 354 1.66 6.08 -10.99
CA ASP A 354 2.23 6.14 -9.64
C ASP A 354 3.49 5.27 -9.57
N ILE A 355 3.41 4.07 -10.16
CA ILE A 355 4.52 3.09 -10.19
C ILE A 355 5.72 3.67 -10.93
N ILE A 356 5.55 4.18 -12.16
CA ILE A 356 6.67 4.71 -12.92
C ILE A 356 7.29 5.96 -12.30
N LYS A 357 6.53 6.78 -11.56
CA LYS A 357 7.09 7.90 -10.78
C LYS A 357 8.09 7.40 -9.75
N ALA A 358 7.71 6.40 -8.95
CA ALA A 358 8.59 5.84 -7.94
C ALA A 358 9.83 5.17 -8.53
N LEU A 359 9.67 4.39 -9.60
CA LEU A 359 10.79 3.75 -10.29
C LEU A 359 11.74 4.79 -10.89
N ALA A 360 11.21 5.83 -11.52
CA ALA A 360 12.03 6.93 -12.06
C ALA A 360 12.78 7.70 -10.97
N MET A 361 12.26 7.78 -9.75
CA MET A 361 12.96 8.35 -8.60
C MET A 361 14.05 7.44 -8.02
N GLY A 362 14.16 6.19 -8.49
CA GLY A 362 15.21 5.25 -8.08
C GLY A 362 14.72 4.07 -7.22
N ALA A 363 13.40 3.92 -7.00
CA ALA A 363 12.90 2.70 -6.39
C ALA A 363 13.10 1.50 -7.33
N GLN A 364 13.50 0.35 -6.79
CA GLN A 364 13.65 -0.88 -7.55
C GLN A 364 12.33 -1.59 -7.79
N ALA A 365 11.41 -1.51 -6.83
CA ALA A 365 10.10 -2.12 -6.91
C ALA A 365 9.08 -1.37 -6.05
N VAL A 366 7.80 -1.60 -6.35
CA VAL A 366 6.66 -1.00 -5.66
C VAL A 366 5.80 -2.08 -5.04
N CYS A 367 5.50 -1.94 -3.75
CA CYS A 367 4.63 -2.88 -3.05
C CYS A 367 3.19 -2.35 -2.98
N ILE A 368 2.22 -3.17 -3.36
CA ILE A 368 0.79 -2.84 -3.31
C ILE A 368 0.09 -3.62 -2.20
N GLY A 369 -0.73 -2.95 -1.41
CA GLY A 369 -1.53 -3.54 -0.32
C GLY A 369 -3.03 -3.51 -0.65
N ARG A 370 -3.71 -2.40 -0.33
CA ARG A 370 -5.17 -2.28 -0.51
C ARG A 370 -5.70 -2.71 -1.88
N PRO A 371 -5.07 -2.39 -3.03
CA PRO A 371 -5.61 -2.81 -4.33
C PRO A 371 -5.83 -4.31 -4.45
N TYR A 372 -4.83 -5.13 -4.07
CA TYR A 372 -5.02 -6.56 -4.16
C TYR A 372 -6.01 -7.11 -3.12
N LEU A 373 -6.13 -6.46 -1.94
CA LEU A 373 -7.14 -6.83 -0.95
C LEU A 373 -8.56 -6.52 -1.44
N TRP A 374 -8.74 -5.41 -2.18
CA TRP A 374 -10.02 -5.15 -2.84
C TRP A 374 -10.34 -6.24 -3.86
N GLY A 375 -9.37 -6.61 -4.71
CA GLY A 375 -9.53 -7.74 -5.63
C GLY A 375 -9.88 -9.04 -4.91
N LEU A 376 -9.15 -9.35 -3.83
CA LEU A 376 -9.40 -10.54 -3.02
C LEU A 376 -10.81 -10.54 -2.40
N GLY A 377 -11.21 -9.44 -1.77
CA GLY A 377 -12.54 -9.31 -1.14
C GLY A 377 -13.69 -9.25 -2.14
N ALA A 378 -13.42 -8.81 -3.36
CA ALA A 378 -14.42 -8.75 -4.42
C ALA A 378 -14.64 -10.12 -5.10
N PHE A 379 -13.56 -10.79 -5.52
CA PHE A 379 -13.65 -11.96 -6.41
C PHE A 379 -12.63 -13.07 -6.10
N GLY A 380 -11.99 -13.05 -4.93
CA GLY A 380 -10.97 -14.06 -4.59
C GLY A 380 -9.73 -13.99 -5.49
N GLN A 381 -9.17 -15.16 -5.85
CA GLN A 381 -7.98 -15.25 -6.71
C GLN A 381 -8.15 -14.50 -8.06
N PRO A 382 -9.24 -14.67 -8.84
CA PRO A 382 -9.43 -13.93 -10.10
C PRO A 382 -9.41 -12.41 -9.92
N GLY A 383 -9.92 -11.90 -8.79
CA GLY A 383 -9.87 -10.47 -8.47
C GLY A 383 -8.45 -9.98 -8.22
N VAL A 384 -7.63 -10.75 -7.51
CA VAL A 384 -6.20 -10.41 -7.29
C VAL A 384 -5.44 -10.43 -8.61
N GLU A 385 -5.62 -11.46 -9.43
CA GLU A 385 -4.98 -11.58 -10.75
C GLU A 385 -5.31 -10.37 -11.63
N ARG A 386 -6.59 -9.98 -11.67
CA ARG A 386 -7.04 -8.86 -12.48
C ARG A 386 -6.47 -7.52 -12.00
N VAL A 387 -6.39 -7.30 -10.69
CA VAL A 387 -5.73 -6.10 -10.13
C VAL A 387 -4.27 -6.03 -10.57
N LEU A 388 -3.53 -7.12 -10.48
CA LEU A 388 -2.13 -7.19 -10.90
C LEU A 388 -1.98 -6.96 -12.41
N GLU A 389 -2.85 -7.56 -13.22
CA GLU A 389 -2.90 -7.38 -14.67
C GLU A 389 -3.15 -5.91 -15.06
N ILE A 390 -4.16 -5.26 -14.42
CA ILE A 390 -4.48 -3.85 -14.67
C ILE A 390 -3.27 -2.97 -14.37
N LEU A 391 -2.66 -3.11 -13.20
CA LEU A 391 -1.51 -2.30 -12.81
C LEU A 391 -0.31 -2.55 -13.74
N ARG A 392 -0.08 -3.81 -14.14
CA ARG A 392 0.97 -4.16 -15.11
C ARG A 392 0.71 -3.52 -16.47
N LYS A 393 -0.52 -3.61 -16.98
CA LYS A 393 -0.93 -3.00 -18.27
C LYS A 393 -0.80 -1.48 -18.23
N GLU A 394 -1.27 -0.84 -17.16
CA GLU A 394 -1.13 0.61 -16.99
C GLU A 394 0.33 1.05 -16.89
N THR A 395 1.17 0.26 -16.18
CA THR A 395 2.61 0.55 -16.08
C THR A 395 3.28 0.47 -17.44
N SER A 396 3.02 -0.58 -18.20
CA SER A 396 3.55 -0.74 -19.56
C SER A 396 3.12 0.41 -20.47
N ALA A 397 1.82 0.75 -20.48
CA ALA A 397 1.31 1.87 -21.28
C ALA A 397 1.93 3.21 -20.83
N ALA A 398 2.08 3.44 -19.54
CA ALA A 398 2.72 4.66 -19.04
C ALA A 398 4.19 4.73 -19.43
N MET A 399 4.94 3.60 -19.41
CA MET A 399 6.32 3.53 -19.89
C MET A 399 6.41 3.88 -21.39
N GLN A 400 5.52 3.34 -22.21
CA GLN A 400 5.44 3.72 -23.63
C GLN A 400 5.19 5.21 -23.80
N GLN A 401 4.23 5.76 -23.04
CA GLN A 401 3.86 7.18 -23.13
C GLN A 401 4.99 8.13 -22.68
N VAL A 402 5.89 7.71 -21.78
CA VAL A 402 7.03 8.55 -21.37
C VAL A 402 8.31 8.27 -22.16
N GLY A 403 8.30 7.33 -23.11
CA GLY A 403 9.47 6.99 -23.92
C GLY A 403 10.50 6.15 -23.15
N ALA A 404 10.06 5.18 -22.35
CA ALA A 404 10.90 4.26 -21.58
C ALA A 404 10.69 2.80 -22.01
N PRO A 405 11.50 2.25 -22.93
CA PRO A 405 11.34 0.88 -23.43
C PRO A 405 11.71 -0.20 -22.39
N SER A 406 12.36 0.15 -21.29
CA SER A 406 12.61 -0.79 -20.17
C SER A 406 12.65 -0.04 -18.85
N ILE A 407 12.58 -0.78 -17.72
CA ILE A 407 12.71 -0.24 -16.36
C ILE A 407 13.99 0.60 -16.21
N ARG A 408 15.09 0.20 -16.85
CA ARG A 408 16.37 0.92 -16.80
C ARG A 408 16.32 2.33 -17.42
N HIS A 409 15.33 2.61 -18.26
CA HIS A 409 15.13 3.93 -18.87
C HIS A 409 14.27 4.86 -17.99
N LEU A 410 13.68 4.35 -16.91
CA LEU A 410 13.02 5.16 -15.90
C LEU A 410 14.07 5.82 -15.02
N THR A 411 14.38 7.07 -15.31
CA THR A 411 15.41 7.85 -14.60
C THR A 411 14.80 9.10 -13.97
N PRO A 412 15.48 9.74 -13.00
CA PRO A 412 14.98 10.98 -12.38
C PRO A 412 14.68 12.12 -13.37
N ALA A 413 15.29 12.12 -14.55
CA ALA A 413 15.00 13.08 -15.60
C ALA A 413 13.56 13.02 -16.15
N LEU A 414 12.87 11.89 -15.94
CA LEU A 414 11.46 11.69 -16.33
C LEU A 414 10.46 12.23 -15.31
N VAL A 415 10.91 12.67 -14.13
CA VAL A 415 10.04 13.17 -13.06
C VAL A 415 10.47 14.56 -12.65
N GLN A 416 9.50 15.43 -12.45
CA GLN A 416 9.70 16.79 -11.96
C GLN A 416 8.73 17.04 -10.80
N ARG A 417 9.19 17.71 -9.75
CA ARG A 417 8.30 18.22 -8.71
C ARG A 417 7.42 19.33 -9.28
N ALA A 418 6.10 19.27 -9.02
CA ALA A 418 5.10 20.24 -9.47
C ALA A 418 5.26 21.59 -8.76
#